data_352c70df961dc2fb0be3b87ff1de2129
#
_entry.id   352c70df961dc2fb0be3b87ff1de2129
#
_cell.length_a   1.000
_cell.length_b   1.000
_cell.length_c   1.000
_cell.angle_alpha   90.00
_cell.angle_beta   90.00
_cell.angle_gamma   90.00
#
_symmetry.space_group_name_H-M   'P 1'
#
loop_
_entity.id
_entity.type
_entity.pdbx_description
1 polymer ?
#
loop_
_entity_poly.entity_id
_entity_poly.type
_entity_poly.pdbx_seq_one_letter_code
_entity_poly.pdbx_strand_id
1 'polypeptide(L)'
;MAQADKVSKALKDLSQHQKLLAPFDMRKAFAGKGDRFAEFSAVQDDLLLDFSKCAVTGKTMKLLLALAKAADVAKKRDAMFAGAVINTTEGRAVLHTALRNQSKSPVMVGGKDVMPEVRGVLAAMATFAEGVRASEITDVVNIGIGGSDLGPAMTTLA
;
A
#
# COMPACT_ATOMS: atom_id res chain seq x y z
N MET A 1 -18.37 23.91 -0.45
CA MET A 1 -18.44 22.67 -1.28
C MET A 1 -18.11 21.50 -0.38
N ALA A 2 -19.03 20.55 -0.24
CA ALA A 2 -18.82 19.34 0.59
C ALA A 2 -17.66 18.50 0.06
N GLN A 3 -17.04 17.67 0.92
CA GLN A 3 -15.94 16.77 0.54
C GLN A 3 -16.34 15.86 -0.63
N ALA A 4 -17.57 15.30 -0.57
CA ALA A 4 -18.10 14.43 -1.62
C ALA A 4 -18.17 15.15 -2.98
N ASP A 5 -18.54 16.43 -3.01
CA ASP A 5 -18.62 17.22 -4.26
C ASP A 5 -17.23 17.41 -4.89
N LYS A 6 -16.19 17.63 -4.05
CA LYS A 6 -14.80 17.77 -4.52
C LYS A 6 -14.28 16.48 -5.15
N VAL A 7 -14.55 15.34 -4.52
CA VAL A 7 -14.18 14.02 -5.03
C VAL A 7 -14.93 13.73 -6.33
N SER A 8 -16.24 13.95 -6.36
CA SER A 8 -17.08 13.77 -7.56
C SER A 8 -16.58 14.61 -8.74
N LYS A 9 -16.23 15.86 -8.48
CA LYS A 9 -15.65 16.74 -9.50
C LYS A 9 -14.31 16.19 -10.02
N ALA A 10 -13.40 15.80 -9.14
CA ALA A 10 -12.09 15.29 -9.53
C ALA A 10 -12.20 13.98 -10.35
N LEU A 11 -13.13 13.09 -10.00
CA LEU A 11 -13.42 11.88 -10.78
C LEU A 11 -13.97 12.23 -12.18
N LYS A 12 -14.83 13.23 -12.27
CA LYS A 12 -15.39 13.69 -13.55
C LYS A 12 -14.29 14.26 -14.46
N ASP A 13 -13.39 15.08 -13.90
CA ASP A 13 -12.25 15.64 -14.63
C ASP A 13 -11.31 14.54 -15.15
N LEU A 14 -11.04 13.50 -14.35
CA LEU A 14 -10.27 12.30 -14.75
C LEU A 14 -10.97 11.52 -15.87
N SER A 15 -12.27 11.27 -15.75
CA SER A 15 -13.05 10.55 -16.77
C SER A 15 -13.07 11.30 -18.11
N GLN A 16 -13.19 12.62 -18.09
CA GLN A 16 -13.08 13.43 -19.30
C GLN A 16 -11.68 13.36 -19.90
N HIS A 17 -10.63 13.42 -19.07
CA HIS A 17 -9.25 13.30 -19.53
C HIS A 17 -8.97 11.92 -20.14
N GLN A 18 -9.47 10.83 -19.55
CA GLN A 18 -9.34 9.48 -20.09
C GLN A 18 -9.90 9.38 -21.51
N LYS A 19 -11.08 9.96 -21.78
CA LYS A 19 -11.68 9.95 -23.12
C LYS A 19 -10.82 10.67 -24.16
N LEU A 20 -10.11 11.72 -23.75
CA LEU A 20 -9.21 12.47 -24.64
C LEU A 20 -7.86 11.75 -24.83
N LEU A 21 -7.48 10.91 -23.88
CA LEU A 21 -6.21 10.18 -23.92
C LEU A 21 -6.29 8.88 -24.70
N ALA A 22 -7.48 8.31 -24.84
CA ALA A 22 -7.69 7.03 -25.55
C ALA A 22 -7.79 7.24 -27.08
N PRO A 23 -7.17 6.33 -27.89
CA PRO A 23 -6.27 5.27 -27.50
C PRO A 23 -4.87 5.81 -27.17
N PHE A 24 -4.27 5.34 -26.05
CA PHE A 24 -2.93 5.74 -25.64
C PHE A 24 -1.87 4.85 -26.33
N ASP A 25 -0.99 5.46 -27.11
CA ASP A 25 0.10 4.75 -27.79
C ASP A 25 1.37 4.80 -26.94
N MET A 26 1.67 3.71 -26.25
CA MET A 26 2.83 3.58 -25.37
C MET A 26 4.15 3.70 -26.12
N ARG A 27 4.25 3.14 -27.35
CA ARG A 27 5.48 3.18 -28.14
C ARG A 27 5.81 4.62 -28.52
N LYS A 28 4.81 5.39 -28.96
CA LYS A 28 5.00 6.81 -29.25
C LYS A 28 5.35 7.62 -28.01
N ALA A 29 4.77 7.25 -26.86
CA ALA A 29 5.06 7.91 -25.59
C ALA A 29 6.54 7.73 -25.17
N PHE A 30 7.16 6.57 -25.42
CA PHE A 30 8.58 6.35 -25.19
C PHE A 30 9.50 6.91 -26.30
N ALA A 31 9.02 6.97 -27.54
CA ALA A 31 9.76 7.56 -28.65
C ALA A 31 9.77 9.09 -28.66
N GLY A 32 8.98 9.72 -27.79
CA GLY A 32 8.89 11.18 -27.65
C GLY A 32 10.18 11.82 -27.11
N LYS A 33 10.22 13.15 -27.12
CA LYS A 33 11.32 13.90 -26.54
C LYS A 33 11.24 13.82 -25.01
N GLY A 34 12.33 13.39 -24.36
CA GLY A 34 12.46 13.31 -22.92
C GLY A 34 12.67 11.86 -22.44
N ASP A 35 13.03 11.73 -21.18
CA ASP A 35 13.17 10.44 -20.51
C ASP A 35 11.87 10.12 -19.75
N ARG A 36 11.03 9.31 -20.39
CA ARG A 36 9.74 8.91 -19.81
C ARG A 36 9.92 8.09 -18.53
N PHE A 37 10.99 7.29 -18.44
CA PHE A 37 11.27 6.54 -17.22
C PHE A 37 11.57 7.50 -16.07
N ALA A 38 12.43 8.48 -16.26
CA ALA A 38 12.74 9.48 -15.24
C ALA A 38 11.50 10.32 -14.85
N GLU A 39 10.62 10.65 -15.83
CA GLU A 39 9.40 11.41 -15.56
C GLU A 39 8.35 10.62 -14.75
N PHE A 40 8.27 9.30 -14.97
CA PHE A 40 7.24 8.43 -14.38
C PHE A 40 7.84 7.30 -13.54
N SER A 41 8.87 7.59 -12.81
CA SER A 41 9.40 6.75 -11.73
C SER A 41 9.67 7.59 -10.48
N ALA A 42 9.76 6.92 -9.36
CA ALA A 42 10.14 7.52 -8.07
C ALA A 42 11.02 6.55 -7.29
N VAL A 43 12.03 7.09 -6.62
CA VAL A 43 12.93 6.31 -5.77
C VAL A 43 12.77 6.81 -4.34
N GLN A 44 12.63 5.88 -3.40
CA GLN A 44 12.64 6.10 -1.98
C GLN A 44 13.57 5.06 -1.35
N ASP A 45 14.72 5.51 -0.88
CA ASP A 45 15.80 4.63 -0.41
C ASP A 45 16.18 3.57 -1.45
N ASP A 46 15.98 2.29 -1.17
CA ASP A 46 16.22 1.15 -2.07
C ASP A 46 14.96 0.70 -2.85
N LEU A 47 13.84 1.40 -2.68
CA LEU A 47 12.59 1.10 -3.39
C LEU A 47 12.46 1.97 -4.65
N LEU A 48 12.40 1.34 -5.81
CA LEU A 48 12.05 1.97 -7.09
C LEU A 48 10.60 1.67 -7.43
N LEU A 49 9.80 2.73 -7.61
CA LEU A 49 8.46 2.65 -8.19
C LEU A 49 8.52 3.12 -9.65
N ASP A 50 8.41 2.19 -10.60
CA ASP A 50 8.33 2.48 -12.03
C ASP A 50 6.88 2.37 -12.53
N PHE A 51 6.30 3.48 -12.93
CA PHE A 51 4.98 3.57 -13.57
C PHE A 51 5.06 4.18 -14.98
N SER A 52 6.24 4.19 -15.58
CA SER A 52 6.45 4.72 -16.93
C SER A 52 5.66 3.96 -18.00
N LYS A 53 5.33 2.68 -17.76
CA LYS A 53 4.50 1.83 -18.64
C LYS A 53 3.00 1.93 -18.36
N CYS A 54 2.56 2.80 -17.46
CA CYS A 54 1.15 3.11 -17.30
C CYS A 54 0.70 4.12 -18.37
N ALA A 55 -0.57 4.09 -18.80
CA ALA A 55 -1.14 5.04 -19.75
C ALA A 55 -1.40 6.40 -19.09
N VAL A 56 -0.34 7.08 -18.66
CA VAL A 56 -0.37 8.35 -17.95
C VAL A 56 0.45 9.42 -18.66
N THR A 57 0.08 10.67 -18.44
CA THR A 57 0.80 11.87 -18.87
C THR A 57 0.99 12.79 -17.65
N GLY A 58 1.80 13.83 -17.75
CA GLY A 58 1.94 14.82 -16.69
C GLY A 58 0.59 15.45 -16.30
N LYS A 59 -0.37 15.62 -17.23
CA LYS A 59 -1.74 16.05 -16.93
C LYS A 59 -2.51 15.00 -16.14
N THR A 60 -2.36 13.71 -16.48
CA THR A 60 -2.96 12.59 -15.73
C THR A 60 -2.49 12.62 -14.28
N MET A 61 -1.19 12.75 -14.05
CA MET A 61 -0.62 12.81 -12.71
C MET A 61 -1.17 13.99 -11.88
N LYS A 62 -1.28 15.18 -12.49
CA LYS A 62 -1.90 16.36 -11.82
C LYS A 62 -3.33 16.08 -11.39
N LEU A 63 -4.13 15.42 -12.24
CA LEU A 63 -5.52 15.08 -11.93
C LEU A 63 -5.64 14.00 -10.86
N LEU A 64 -4.77 12.99 -10.88
CA LEU A 64 -4.71 11.93 -9.84
C LEU A 64 -4.31 12.52 -8.48
N LEU A 65 -3.32 13.40 -8.44
CA LEU A 65 -2.93 14.09 -7.21
C LEU A 65 -4.04 15.03 -6.70
N ALA A 66 -4.77 15.68 -7.60
CA ALA A 66 -5.93 16.48 -7.23
C ALA A 66 -7.06 15.63 -6.62
N LEU A 67 -7.29 14.41 -7.16
CA LEU A 67 -8.23 13.45 -6.58
C LEU A 67 -7.76 12.97 -5.19
N ALA A 68 -6.50 12.61 -5.03
CA ALA A 68 -5.93 12.20 -3.74
C ALA A 68 -6.09 13.30 -2.68
N LYS A 69 -5.84 14.56 -3.06
CA LYS A 69 -6.07 15.72 -2.19
C LYS A 69 -7.55 15.90 -1.86
N ALA A 70 -8.44 15.78 -2.86
CA ALA A 70 -9.88 15.87 -2.66
C ALA A 70 -10.42 14.74 -1.77
N ALA A 71 -9.82 13.56 -1.79
CA ALA A 71 -10.19 12.41 -0.96
C ALA A 71 -9.53 12.42 0.43
N ASP A 72 -8.75 13.45 0.78
CA ASP A 72 -8.00 13.57 2.05
C ASP A 72 -7.07 12.38 2.34
N VAL A 73 -6.42 11.83 1.30
CA VAL A 73 -5.54 10.65 1.45
C VAL A 73 -4.46 10.87 2.50
N ALA A 74 -3.80 12.04 2.51
CA ALA A 74 -2.77 12.35 3.50
C ALA A 74 -3.34 12.33 4.93
N LYS A 75 -4.49 12.97 5.17
CA LYS A 75 -5.15 12.98 6.47
C LYS A 75 -5.55 11.57 6.93
N LYS A 76 -6.05 10.74 6.01
CA LYS A 76 -6.40 9.34 6.31
C LYS A 76 -5.16 8.50 6.63
N ARG A 77 -4.06 8.70 5.91
CA ARG A 77 -2.77 8.08 6.22
C ARG A 77 -2.31 8.46 7.63
N ASP A 78 -2.32 9.74 7.96
CA ASP A 78 -1.88 10.21 9.27
C ASP A 78 -2.78 9.69 10.39
N ALA A 79 -4.09 9.62 10.16
CA ALA A 79 -5.04 9.00 11.07
C ALA A 79 -4.78 7.49 11.26
N MET A 80 -4.40 6.78 10.19
CA MET A 80 -4.01 5.36 10.26
C MET A 80 -2.78 5.17 11.16
N PHE A 81 -1.75 5.98 10.96
CA PHE A 81 -0.55 5.92 11.82
C PHE A 81 -0.82 6.31 13.28
N ALA A 82 -1.80 7.18 13.51
CA ALA A 82 -2.25 7.55 14.85
C ALA A 82 -3.18 6.52 15.51
N GLY A 83 -3.46 5.38 14.87
CA GLY A 83 -4.31 4.33 15.41
C GLY A 83 -5.81 4.66 15.40
N ALA A 84 -6.23 5.65 14.62
CA ALA A 84 -7.64 5.98 14.50
C ALA A 84 -8.45 4.86 13.81
N VAL A 85 -9.72 4.75 14.14
CA VAL A 85 -10.67 3.82 13.51
C VAL A 85 -11.00 4.32 12.11
N ILE A 86 -10.17 3.98 11.12
CA ILE A 86 -10.35 4.37 9.71
C ILE A 86 -11.05 3.32 8.85
N ASN A 87 -11.06 2.06 9.27
CA ASN A 87 -11.89 1.02 8.66
C ASN A 87 -13.31 1.15 9.21
N THR A 88 -14.09 2.00 8.59
CA THR A 88 -15.46 2.31 9.03
C THR A 88 -16.44 1.17 8.82
N THR A 89 -16.15 0.23 7.91
CA THR A 89 -16.98 -0.92 7.62
C THR A 89 -16.97 -1.93 8.77
N GLU A 90 -15.81 -2.14 9.39
CA GLU A 90 -15.62 -3.09 10.49
C GLU A 90 -15.46 -2.38 11.85
N GLY A 91 -15.44 -1.06 11.89
CA GLY A 91 -15.25 -0.29 13.12
C GLY A 91 -13.86 -0.50 13.75
N ARG A 92 -12.81 -0.68 12.95
CA ARG A 92 -11.46 -1.03 13.41
C ARG A 92 -10.40 0.00 13.00
N ALA A 93 -9.36 0.09 13.82
CA ALA A 93 -8.08 0.66 13.40
C ALA A 93 -7.38 -0.27 12.40
N VAL A 94 -6.52 0.31 11.54
CA VAL A 94 -5.71 -0.44 10.56
C VAL A 94 -4.28 -0.51 11.11
N LEU A 95 -3.87 -1.68 11.59
CA LEU A 95 -2.65 -1.86 12.39
C LEU A 95 -1.48 -2.51 11.65
N HIS A 96 -1.45 -2.45 10.32
CA HIS A 96 -0.32 -2.95 9.52
C HIS A 96 1.01 -2.30 9.93
N THR A 97 0.98 -1.04 10.35
CA THR A 97 2.14 -0.30 10.84
C THR A 97 2.61 -0.79 12.21
N ALA A 98 1.69 -1.18 13.09
CA ALA A 98 2.02 -1.77 14.40
C ALA A 98 2.73 -3.13 14.25
N LEU A 99 2.25 -3.99 13.36
CA LEU A 99 2.86 -5.30 13.07
C LEU A 99 4.30 -5.18 12.53
N ARG A 100 4.64 -4.05 11.91
CA ARG A 100 5.96 -3.77 11.34
C ARG A 100 6.80 -2.82 12.19
N ASN A 101 6.27 -2.39 13.33
CA ASN A 101 6.97 -1.46 14.23
C ASN A 101 8.06 -2.20 15.02
N GLN A 102 9.31 -2.07 14.57
CA GLN A 102 10.49 -2.59 15.27
C GLN A 102 11.04 -1.62 16.32
N SER A 103 10.49 -0.41 16.40
CA SER A 103 10.88 0.58 17.42
C SER A 103 10.26 0.24 18.78
N LYS A 104 10.72 0.92 19.83
CA LYS A 104 10.10 0.83 21.17
C LYS A 104 8.89 1.76 21.33
N SER A 105 8.56 2.56 20.32
CA SER A 105 7.46 3.52 20.38
C SER A 105 6.11 2.81 20.51
N PRO A 106 5.21 3.32 21.35
CA PRO A 106 3.87 2.76 21.46
C PRO A 106 3.03 3.06 20.21
N VAL A 107 2.04 2.22 19.96
CA VAL A 107 0.97 2.45 18.98
C VAL A 107 -0.34 2.48 19.73
N MET A 108 -0.93 3.65 19.86
CA MET A 108 -2.12 3.87 20.68
C MET A 108 -3.40 3.63 19.87
N VAL A 109 -4.30 2.80 20.38
CA VAL A 109 -5.64 2.57 19.83
C VAL A 109 -6.65 2.67 20.96
N GLY A 110 -7.57 3.61 20.87
CA GLY A 110 -8.56 3.81 21.92
C GLY A 110 -7.95 4.10 23.32
N GLY A 111 -6.79 4.74 23.39
CA GLY A 111 -6.08 5.04 24.63
C GLY A 111 -5.23 3.89 25.18
N LYS A 112 -5.20 2.72 24.53
CA LYS A 112 -4.39 1.56 24.92
C LYS A 112 -3.22 1.35 23.96
N ASP A 113 -2.02 1.10 24.51
CA ASP A 113 -0.88 0.66 23.68
C ASP A 113 -1.08 -0.80 23.23
N VAL A 114 -1.11 -1.03 21.91
CA VAL A 114 -1.28 -2.37 21.32
C VAL A 114 0.04 -3.12 21.13
N MET A 115 1.18 -2.46 21.28
CA MET A 115 2.49 -3.07 21.02
C MET A 115 2.85 -4.24 21.97
N PRO A 116 2.48 -4.24 23.27
CA PRO A 116 2.71 -5.41 24.12
C PRO A 116 2.03 -6.67 23.59
N GLU A 117 0.79 -6.57 23.09
CA GLU A 117 0.05 -7.70 22.50
C GLU A 117 0.71 -8.16 21.19
N VAL A 118 1.05 -7.24 20.28
CA VAL A 118 1.76 -7.54 19.03
C VAL A 118 3.06 -8.29 19.30
N ARG A 119 3.87 -7.80 20.25
CA ARG A 119 5.15 -8.45 20.61
C ARG A 119 4.95 -9.80 21.27
N GLY A 120 3.91 -9.96 22.10
CA GLY A 120 3.56 -11.24 22.70
C GLY A 120 3.25 -12.31 21.66
N VAL A 121 2.47 -11.97 20.64
CA VAL A 121 2.15 -12.89 19.53
C VAL A 121 3.41 -13.22 18.73
N LEU A 122 4.24 -12.23 18.40
CA LEU A 122 5.51 -12.48 17.67
C LEU A 122 6.47 -13.38 18.47
N ALA A 123 6.57 -13.20 19.77
CA ALA A 123 7.38 -14.05 20.63
C ALA A 123 6.85 -15.50 20.67
N ALA A 124 5.53 -15.68 20.76
CA ALA A 124 4.90 -17.00 20.71
C ALA A 124 5.12 -17.69 19.36
N MET A 125 5.04 -16.94 18.25
CA MET A 125 5.34 -17.45 16.91
C MET A 125 6.81 -17.88 16.80
N ALA A 126 7.75 -17.11 17.33
CA ALA A 126 9.18 -17.45 17.34
C ALA A 126 9.43 -18.74 18.12
N THR A 127 8.86 -18.87 19.32
CA THR A 127 8.96 -20.08 20.15
C THR A 127 8.41 -21.30 19.40
N PHE A 128 7.26 -21.17 18.76
CA PHE A 128 6.67 -22.24 17.97
C PHE A 128 7.56 -22.63 16.80
N ALA A 129 8.09 -21.67 16.06
CA ALA A 129 8.98 -21.93 14.92
C ALA A 129 10.26 -22.64 15.33
N GLU A 130 10.87 -22.26 16.47
CA GLU A 130 12.04 -22.99 17.01
C GLU A 130 11.69 -24.41 17.46
N GLY A 131 10.50 -24.62 18.02
CA GLY A 131 10.00 -25.96 18.34
C GLY A 131 9.86 -26.85 17.10
N VAL A 132 9.33 -26.31 16.01
CA VAL A 132 9.25 -27.03 14.72
C VAL A 132 10.64 -27.35 14.17
N ARG A 133 11.57 -26.39 14.20
CA ARG A 133 12.96 -26.61 13.73
C ARG A 133 13.71 -27.65 14.54
N ALA A 134 13.41 -27.80 15.82
CA ALA A 134 14.02 -28.79 16.71
C ALA A 134 13.32 -30.14 16.67
N SER A 135 12.23 -30.30 15.95
CA SER A 135 11.43 -31.52 15.84
C SER A 135 11.90 -32.41 14.67
N GLU A 136 11.26 -33.58 14.52
CA GLU A 136 11.45 -34.48 13.38
C GLU A 136 10.64 -34.05 12.11
N ILE A 137 9.97 -32.91 12.14
CA ILE A 137 9.21 -32.40 10.99
C ILE A 137 10.19 -31.98 9.90
N THR A 138 10.12 -32.60 8.73
CA THR A 138 10.98 -32.34 7.57
C THR A 138 10.27 -31.52 6.49
N ASP A 139 8.95 -31.58 6.48
CA ASP A 139 8.16 -30.99 5.42
C ASP A 139 7.07 -30.06 5.99
N VAL A 140 6.96 -28.87 5.41
CA VAL A 140 5.86 -27.92 5.69
C VAL A 140 5.08 -27.70 4.40
N VAL A 141 3.80 -28.07 4.42
CA VAL A 141 2.92 -27.95 3.25
C VAL A 141 2.05 -26.71 3.41
N ASN A 142 2.19 -25.75 2.49
CA ASN A 142 1.29 -24.62 2.40
C ASN A 142 0.20 -24.91 1.37
N ILE A 143 -1.07 -24.78 1.78
CA ILE A 143 -2.23 -24.95 0.92
C ILE A 143 -2.93 -23.61 0.81
N GLY A 144 -2.98 -23.05 -0.40
CA GLY A 144 -3.58 -21.75 -0.63
C GLY A 144 -3.73 -21.40 -2.10
N ILE A 145 -4.43 -20.33 -2.37
CA ILE A 145 -4.61 -19.77 -3.71
C ILE A 145 -4.46 -18.24 -3.62
N GLY A 146 -3.88 -17.62 -4.65
CA GLY A 146 -3.65 -16.19 -4.70
C GLY A 146 -2.78 -15.69 -3.53
N GLY A 147 -3.30 -14.79 -2.71
CA GLY A 147 -2.55 -14.19 -1.59
C GLY A 147 -2.13 -15.19 -0.50
N SER A 148 -2.83 -16.32 -0.37
CA SER A 148 -2.47 -17.38 0.58
C SER A 148 -1.31 -18.25 0.09
N ASP A 149 -0.98 -18.20 -1.20
CA ASP A 149 0.10 -18.96 -1.82
C ASP A 149 1.30 -18.09 -2.20
N LEU A 150 1.05 -16.97 -2.87
CA LEU A 150 2.12 -16.15 -3.45
C LEU A 150 3.08 -15.56 -2.42
N GLY A 151 2.58 -15.14 -1.25
CA GLY A 151 3.41 -14.62 -0.16
C GLY A 151 4.35 -15.71 0.41
N PRO A 152 3.82 -16.85 0.87
CA PRO A 152 4.63 -17.99 1.31
C PRO A 152 5.63 -18.47 0.25
N ALA A 153 5.23 -18.62 -1.02
CA ALA A 153 6.11 -19.02 -2.11
C ALA A 153 7.28 -18.04 -2.30
N MET A 154 7.00 -16.74 -2.29
CA MET A 154 8.03 -15.71 -2.42
C MET A 154 9.02 -15.76 -1.27
N THR A 155 8.54 -15.88 -0.02
CA THR A 155 9.41 -15.87 1.17
C THR A 155 10.24 -17.12 1.34
N THR A 156 9.83 -18.26 0.76
CA THR A 156 10.62 -19.50 0.77
C THR A 156 11.69 -19.56 -0.31
N LEU A 157 11.57 -18.72 -1.35
CA LEU A 157 12.54 -18.64 -2.44
C LEU A 157 13.57 -17.51 -2.26
N ALA A 158 13.33 -16.59 -1.33
CA ALA A 158 14.19 -15.45 -1.04
C ALA A 158 15.28 -15.80 -0.03
#